data_8c6cf2a35f90d4cdb95a1f79f91bbb55
#
_entry.id   8c6cf2a35f90d4cdb95a1f79f91bbb55
#
_cell.length_a   1.000
_cell.length_b   1.000
_cell.length_c   1.000
_cell.angle_alpha   90.00
_cell.angle_beta   90.00
_cell.angle_gamma   90.00
#
_symmetry.space_group_name_H-M   'P 1'
#
loop_
_entity.id
_entity.type
_entity.pdbx_description
1 polymer ?
#
loop_
_entity_poly.entity_id
_entity_poly.type
_entity_poly.pdbx_seq_one_letter_code
_entity_poly.pdbx_strand_id
1 'polypeptide(L)'
;MSAPVHAIPVDFERQRAVCAALRAFMPEHGVLFEREDVTPYECDGLSAYRQVPMVVALPENEEQVCAILETCHALRVPVTARGAGTGLSGGALPLGNGVLLSMAKLMKIVALDPLARTARVQPGVRNLSISEAAAPHGLYYAPDPSSQIACSIGGNVAENS
;
A
#
# COMPACT_ATOMS: atom_id res chain seq x y z
N MET A 1 9.62 21.06 -21.20
CA MET A 1 8.29 21.50 -20.70
C MET A 1 7.46 20.26 -20.52
N SER A 2 7.24 19.82 -19.28
CA SER A 2 6.39 18.66 -18.96
C SER A 2 4.94 19.08 -19.16
N ALA A 3 4.15 18.30 -19.93
CA ALA A 3 2.73 18.54 -20.07
C ALA A 3 2.08 18.45 -18.68
N PRO A 4 1.17 19.35 -18.31
CA PRO A 4 0.47 19.24 -17.05
C PRO A 4 -0.32 17.92 -17.07
N VAL A 5 -0.02 17.02 -16.13
CA VAL A 5 -0.89 15.90 -15.84
C VAL A 5 -2.21 16.53 -15.38
N HIS A 6 -3.26 16.41 -16.20
CA HIS A 6 -4.58 16.88 -15.79
C HIS A 6 -5.02 16.09 -14.58
N ALA A 7 -4.91 16.71 -13.40
CA ALA A 7 -5.43 16.11 -12.17
C ALA A 7 -6.92 15.83 -12.34
N ILE A 8 -7.33 14.58 -12.18
CA ILE A 8 -8.74 14.21 -12.20
C ILE A 8 -9.39 14.87 -10.97
N PRO A 9 -10.39 15.75 -11.15
CA PRO A 9 -11.04 16.40 -10.02
C PRO A 9 -11.77 15.33 -9.18
N VAL A 10 -11.75 15.53 -7.86
CA VAL A 10 -12.46 14.63 -6.94
C VAL A 10 -13.96 14.81 -7.08
N ASP A 11 -14.66 13.72 -7.35
CA ASP A 11 -16.12 13.65 -7.26
C ASP A 11 -16.50 13.45 -5.79
N PHE A 12 -16.92 14.51 -5.12
CA PHE A 12 -17.25 14.50 -3.69
C PHE A 12 -18.46 13.64 -3.34
N GLU A 13 -19.42 13.46 -4.23
CA GLU A 13 -20.56 12.58 -3.99
C GLU A 13 -20.09 11.12 -3.99
N ARG A 14 -19.31 10.76 -5.00
CA ARG A 14 -18.69 9.43 -5.09
C ARG A 14 -17.74 9.15 -3.93
N GLN A 15 -16.92 10.12 -3.54
CA GLN A 15 -16.01 10.01 -2.39
C GLN A 15 -16.79 9.70 -1.11
N ARG A 16 -17.87 10.43 -0.81
CA ARG A 16 -18.72 10.17 0.35
C ARG A 16 -19.34 8.78 0.34
N ALA A 17 -19.83 8.34 -0.81
CA ALA A 17 -20.41 7.00 -0.96
C ALA A 17 -19.37 5.89 -0.67
N VAL A 18 -18.15 6.03 -1.21
CA VAL A 18 -17.05 5.10 -0.99
C VAL A 18 -16.63 5.10 0.48
N CYS A 19 -16.45 6.28 1.08
CA CYS A 19 -16.09 6.40 2.50
C CYS A 19 -17.14 5.75 3.41
N ALA A 20 -18.42 5.97 3.14
CA ALA A 20 -19.51 5.36 3.92
C ALA A 20 -19.49 3.83 3.82
N ALA A 21 -19.28 3.29 2.61
CA ALA A 21 -19.21 1.85 2.38
C ALA A 21 -18.00 1.20 3.08
N LEU A 22 -16.82 1.82 3.01
CA LEU A 22 -15.61 1.31 3.67
C LEU A 22 -15.69 1.40 5.20
N ARG A 23 -16.26 2.47 5.75
CA ARG A 23 -16.44 2.66 7.19
C ARG A 23 -17.45 1.70 7.83
N ALA A 24 -18.22 0.97 7.02
CA ALA A 24 -19.11 -0.07 7.53
C ALA A 24 -18.35 -1.25 8.18
N PHE A 25 -17.09 -1.48 7.80
CA PHE A 25 -16.28 -2.60 8.29
C PHE A 25 -14.84 -2.20 8.66
N MET A 26 -14.43 -0.96 8.40
CA MET A 26 -13.13 -0.42 8.77
C MET A 26 -13.24 0.59 9.90
N PRO A 27 -12.22 0.72 10.76
CA PRO A 27 -12.15 1.80 11.73
C PRO A 27 -12.07 3.16 11.02
N GLU A 28 -12.59 4.20 11.66
CA GLU A 28 -12.64 5.55 11.08
C GLU A 28 -11.25 6.05 10.64
N HIS A 29 -10.24 5.84 11.48
CA HIS A 29 -8.84 6.21 11.19
C HIS A 29 -8.17 5.39 10.09
N GLY A 30 -8.83 4.34 9.61
CA GLY A 30 -8.38 3.51 8.49
C GLY A 30 -8.89 3.97 7.12
N VAL A 31 -9.76 5.01 7.08
CA VAL A 31 -10.34 5.55 5.82
C VAL A 31 -10.07 7.04 5.76
N LEU A 32 -9.03 7.42 5.02
CA LEU A 32 -8.58 8.81 4.88
C LEU A 32 -9.14 9.40 3.59
N PHE A 33 -9.63 10.62 3.64
CA PHE A 33 -10.20 11.32 2.47
C PHE A 33 -10.05 12.84 2.54
N GLU A 34 -9.68 13.40 3.69
CA GLU A 34 -9.35 14.81 3.80
C GLU A 34 -8.06 15.10 3.03
N ARG A 35 -7.98 16.28 2.41
CA ARG A 35 -6.87 16.63 1.52
C ARG A 35 -5.51 16.51 2.20
N GLU A 36 -5.42 16.95 3.45
CA GLU A 36 -4.19 16.91 4.27
C GLU A 36 -3.73 15.46 4.49
N ASP A 37 -4.66 14.55 4.72
CA ASP A 37 -4.38 13.15 5.05
C ASP A 37 -4.00 12.34 3.80
N VAL A 38 -4.57 12.65 2.62
CA VAL A 38 -4.31 11.91 1.39
C VAL A 38 -3.14 12.46 0.57
N THR A 39 -2.74 13.71 0.79
CA THR A 39 -1.62 14.36 0.08
C THR A 39 -0.30 13.58 0.21
N PRO A 40 0.09 13.00 1.37
CA PRO A 40 1.31 12.19 1.48
C PRO A 40 1.36 10.97 0.54
N TYR A 41 0.23 10.57 -0.02
CA TYR A 41 0.11 9.43 -0.93
C TYR A 41 0.05 9.82 -2.41
N GLU A 42 0.24 11.07 -2.76
CA GLU A 42 0.07 11.60 -4.13
C GLU A 42 1.09 11.09 -5.15
N CYS A 43 2.21 10.51 -4.70
CA CYS A 43 3.24 9.94 -5.57
C CYS A 43 3.88 8.70 -4.92
N ASP A 44 4.60 7.93 -5.71
CA ASP A 44 5.57 6.93 -5.25
C ASP A 44 6.99 7.50 -5.33
N GLY A 45 8.03 6.64 -5.42
CA GLY A 45 9.42 7.08 -5.59
C GLY A 45 9.66 7.84 -6.90
N LEU A 46 8.78 7.69 -7.89
CA LEU A 46 8.79 8.47 -9.14
C LEU A 46 8.06 9.81 -8.93
N SER A 47 8.66 10.70 -8.17
CA SER A 47 8.06 11.98 -7.73
C SER A 47 7.75 12.98 -8.85
N ALA A 48 8.13 12.66 -10.10
CA ALA A 48 7.81 13.48 -11.28
C ALA A 48 6.31 13.47 -11.63
N TYR A 49 5.59 12.42 -11.20
CA TYR A 49 4.15 12.28 -11.40
C TYR A 49 3.45 12.33 -10.05
N ARG A 50 2.36 13.11 -10.00
CA ARG A 50 1.59 13.30 -8.77
C ARG A 50 0.10 13.26 -9.09
N GLN A 51 -0.64 12.50 -8.29
CA GLN A 51 -2.09 12.45 -8.33
C GLN A 51 -2.60 12.15 -6.92
N VAL A 52 -3.37 13.07 -6.36
CA VAL A 52 -4.02 12.84 -5.06
C VAL A 52 -5.10 11.76 -5.22
N PRO A 53 -5.10 10.70 -4.39
CA PRO A 53 -6.15 9.68 -4.43
C PRO A 53 -7.48 10.24 -3.91
N MET A 54 -8.60 9.66 -4.37
CA MET A 54 -9.92 10.02 -3.85
C MET A 54 -10.07 9.60 -2.38
N VAL A 55 -9.60 8.38 -2.03
CA VAL A 55 -9.63 7.80 -0.69
C VAL A 55 -8.39 6.96 -0.48
N VAL A 56 -7.84 6.95 0.73
CA VAL A 56 -6.80 5.99 1.17
C VAL A 56 -7.42 5.04 2.18
N ALA A 57 -7.29 3.73 1.94
CA ALA A 57 -7.70 2.68 2.85
C ALA A 57 -6.48 2.02 3.50
N LEU A 58 -6.49 1.91 4.83
CA LEU A 58 -5.41 1.36 5.65
C LEU A 58 -5.91 0.11 6.42
N PRO A 59 -6.06 -1.05 5.75
CA PRO A 59 -6.50 -2.28 6.41
C PRO A 59 -5.52 -2.75 7.47
N GLU A 60 -6.05 -3.38 8.52
CA GLU A 60 -5.29 -3.95 9.64
C GLU A 60 -5.18 -5.47 9.58
N ASN A 61 -5.96 -6.12 8.70
CA ASN A 61 -5.99 -7.56 8.49
C ASN A 61 -6.39 -7.91 7.05
N GLU A 62 -6.29 -9.19 6.71
CA GLU A 62 -6.56 -9.71 5.37
C GLU A 62 -8.06 -9.67 5.03
N GLU A 63 -8.92 -9.86 6.01
CA GLU A 63 -10.39 -9.81 5.85
C GLU A 63 -10.81 -8.41 5.38
N GLN A 64 -10.22 -7.36 5.94
CA GLN A 64 -10.47 -5.99 5.51
C GLN A 64 -9.94 -5.73 4.09
N VAL A 65 -8.81 -6.30 3.70
CA VAL A 65 -8.30 -6.20 2.32
C VAL A 65 -9.31 -6.79 1.34
N CYS A 66 -9.80 -8.00 1.61
CA CYS A 66 -10.83 -8.65 0.77
C CYS A 66 -12.10 -7.81 0.68
N ALA A 67 -12.62 -7.35 1.82
CA ALA A 67 -13.83 -6.53 1.87
C ALA A 67 -13.69 -5.19 1.13
N ILE A 68 -12.50 -4.54 1.20
CA ILE A 68 -12.21 -3.32 0.42
C ILE A 68 -12.27 -3.63 -1.08
N LEU A 69 -11.62 -4.71 -1.53
CA LEU A 69 -11.61 -5.08 -2.95
C LEU A 69 -13.01 -5.40 -3.46
N GLU A 70 -13.80 -6.17 -2.71
CA GLU A 70 -15.19 -6.50 -3.05
C GLU A 70 -16.07 -5.23 -3.13
N THR A 71 -15.94 -4.34 -2.14
CA THR A 71 -16.67 -3.07 -2.10
C THR A 71 -16.31 -2.19 -3.28
N CYS A 72 -15.01 -2.02 -3.57
CA CYS A 72 -14.54 -1.22 -4.69
C CYS A 72 -14.99 -1.83 -6.03
N HIS A 73 -14.98 -3.15 -6.17
CA HIS A 73 -15.49 -3.85 -7.35
C HIS A 73 -16.99 -3.58 -7.56
N ALA A 74 -17.79 -3.74 -6.51
CA ALA A 74 -19.24 -3.49 -6.56
C ALA A 74 -19.57 -2.03 -6.95
N LEU A 75 -18.80 -1.08 -6.42
CA LEU A 75 -18.94 0.35 -6.71
C LEU A 75 -18.24 0.78 -8.02
N ARG A 76 -17.55 -0.13 -8.71
CA ARG A 76 -16.74 0.14 -9.91
C ARG A 76 -15.72 1.27 -9.67
N VAL A 77 -15.05 1.23 -8.51
CA VAL A 77 -14.00 2.16 -8.13
C VAL A 77 -12.66 1.48 -8.36
N PRO A 78 -11.73 2.09 -9.12
CA PRO A 78 -10.41 1.52 -9.31
C PRO A 78 -9.62 1.51 -8.01
N VAL A 79 -8.77 0.48 -7.83
CA VAL A 79 -7.90 0.33 -6.66
C VAL A 79 -6.46 0.33 -7.11
N THR A 80 -5.64 1.13 -6.43
CA THR A 80 -4.17 1.09 -6.56
C THR A 80 -3.59 0.54 -5.27
N ALA A 81 -2.91 -0.61 -5.33
CA ALA A 81 -2.21 -1.16 -4.18
C ALA A 81 -0.91 -0.41 -3.92
N ARG A 82 -0.58 -0.16 -2.64
CA ARG A 82 0.65 0.51 -2.23
C ARG A 82 1.30 -0.23 -1.06
N GLY A 83 2.56 -0.60 -1.23
CA GLY A 83 3.45 -0.99 -0.14
C GLY A 83 4.07 0.25 0.52
N ALA A 84 5.39 0.35 0.51
CA ALA A 84 6.11 1.52 1.03
C ALA A 84 6.14 2.71 0.04
N GLY A 85 5.81 2.50 -1.22
CA GLY A 85 5.85 3.55 -2.25
C GLY A 85 7.27 3.94 -2.69
N THR A 86 8.24 3.06 -2.55
CA THR A 86 9.65 3.30 -2.94
C THR A 86 9.93 3.00 -4.41
N GLY A 87 8.99 2.38 -5.13
CA GLY A 87 9.11 2.04 -6.54
C GLY A 87 9.26 3.26 -7.45
N LEU A 88 9.94 3.08 -8.59
CA LEU A 88 10.23 4.13 -9.57
C LEU A 88 9.45 3.95 -10.88
N SER A 89 8.51 3.01 -10.90
CA SER A 89 7.77 2.63 -12.12
C SER A 89 6.36 3.24 -12.19
N GLY A 90 5.94 3.98 -11.17
CA GLY A 90 4.58 4.53 -11.09
C GLY A 90 3.52 3.50 -10.69
N GLY A 91 3.92 2.29 -10.26
CA GLY A 91 2.99 1.20 -9.89
C GLY A 91 2.11 1.51 -8.69
N ALA A 92 2.59 2.38 -7.79
CA ALA A 92 1.84 2.85 -6.63
C ALA A 92 1.28 4.28 -6.79
N LEU A 93 1.34 4.85 -8.01
CA LEU A 93 0.75 6.14 -8.31
C LEU A 93 -0.78 6.03 -8.24
N PRO A 94 -1.47 6.81 -7.40
CA PRO A 94 -2.91 6.69 -7.24
C PRO A 94 -3.68 7.24 -8.44
N LEU A 95 -4.95 6.86 -8.51
CA LEU A 95 -5.93 7.46 -9.41
C LEU A 95 -6.81 8.44 -8.64
N GLY A 96 -7.08 9.62 -9.22
CA GLY A 96 -7.88 10.67 -8.58
C GLY A 96 -9.35 10.30 -8.34
N ASN A 97 -9.85 9.27 -9.03
CA ASN A 97 -11.18 8.68 -8.86
C ASN A 97 -11.14 7.31 -8.20
N GLY A 98 -10.01 6.92 -7.60
CA GLY A 98 -9.75 5.59 -7.06
C GLY A 98 -9.48 5.56 -5.55
N VAL A 99 -9.45 4.34 -5.03
CA VAL A 99 -8.99 4.03 -3.67
C VAL A 99 -7.53 3.60 -3.73
N LEU A 100 -6.68 4.23 -2.94
CA LEU A 100 -5.33 3.74 -2.69
C LEU A 100 -5.38 2.79 -1.50
N LEU A 101 -5.07 1.52 -1.74
CA LEU A 101 -5.05 0.45 -0.75
C LEU A 101 -3.63 0.29 -0.19
N SER A 102 -3.39 0.85 0.99
CA SER A 102 -2.06 0.84 1.62
C SER A 102 -1.88 -0.35 2.55
N MET A 103 -0.79 -1.11 2.35
CA MET A 103 -0.42 -2.25 3.19
C MET A 103 0.39 -1.85 4.44
N ALA A 104 0.50 -0.55 4.73
CA ALA A 104 1.40 -0.02 5.77
C ALA A 104 1.15 -0.56 7.18
N LYS A 105 -0.07 -1.03 7.49
CA LYS A 105 -0.41 -1.62 8.80
C LYS A 105 -0.21 -3.13 8.88
N LEU A 106 0.01 -3.80 7.76
CA LEU A 106 0.19 -5.26 7.67
C LEU A 106 1.69 -5.59 7.80
N MET A 107 2.27 -5.42 8.99
CA MET A 107 3.72 -5.49 9.24
C MET A 107 4.15 -6.64 10.15
N LYS A 108 3.34 -7.69 10.30
CA LYS A 108 3.68 -8.80 11.19
C LYS A 108 4.58 -9.83 10.48
N ILE A 109 5.67 -10.24 11.14
CA ILE A 109 6.36 -11.49 10.86
C ILE A 109 5.55 -12.58 11.58
N VAL A 110 4.79 -13.36 10.80
CA VAL A 110 3.80 -14.31 11.32
C VAL A 110 4.47 -15.57 11.87
N ALA A 111 5.50 -16.05 11.17
CA ALA A 111 6.30 -17.21 11.57
C ALA A 111 7.69 -17.15 10.94
N LEU A 112 8.67 -17.67 11.66
CA LEU A 112 10.02 -17.90 11.17
C LEU A 112 10.37 -19.36 11.49
N ASP A 113 10.77 -20.14 10.48
CA ASP A 113 11.26 -21.51 10.62
C ASP A 113 12.73 -21.56 10.18
N PRO A 114 13.69 -21.54 11.11
CA PRO A 114 15.11 -21.56 10.78
C PRO A 114 15.56 -22.88 10.15
N LEU A 115 14.91 -24.00 10.47
CA LEU A 115 15.27 -25.31 9.92
C LEU A 115 14.84 -25.42 8.46
N ALA A 116 13.61 -25.00 8.16
CA ALA A 116 13.11 -24.92 6.79
C ALA A 116 13.64 -23.69 6.03
N ARG A 117 14.31 -22.73 6.71
CA ARG A 117 14.80 -21.47 6.15
C ARG A 117 13.68 -20.66 5.48
N THR A 118 12.52 -20.61 6.12
CA THR A 118 11.36 -19.89 5.61
C THR A 118 10.85 -18.86 6.61
N ALA A 119 10.27 -17.80 6.10
CA ALA A 119 9.54 -16.81 6.90
C ALA A 119 8.18 -16.55 6.27
N ARG A 120 7.12 -16.55 7.09
CA ARG A 120 5.78 -16.11 6.69
C ARG A 120 5.56 -14.73 7.25
N VAL A 121 5.37 -13.76 6.36
CA VAL A 121 5.29 -12.34 6.70
C VAL A 121 4.11 -11.67 6.01
N GLN A 122 3.61 -10.59 6.59
CA GLN A 122 2.61 -9.74 5.96
C GLN A 122 3.25 -8.81 4.92
N PRO A 123 2.51 -8.32 3.91
CA PRO A 123 3.06 -7.59 2.77
C PRO A 123 3.72 -6.24 3.10
N GLY A 124 3.35 -5.61 4.21
CA GLY A 124 3.94 -4.35 4.68
C GLY A 124 5.26 -4.50 5.46
N VAL A 125 5.71 -5.73 5.74
CA VAL A 125 6.99 -5.96 6.43
C VAL A 125 8.13 -5.42 5.58
N ARG A 126 9.05 -4.65 6.22
CA ARG A 126 10.23 -4.13 5.54
C ARG A 126 11.20 -5.27 5.20
N ASN A 127 11.84 -5.18 4.04
CA ASN A 127 12.82 -6.18 3.59
C ASN A 127 13.89 -6.43 4.67
N LEU A 128 14.53 -5.38 5.17
CA LEU A 128 15.57 -5.49 6.19
C LEU A 128 15.08 -6.16 7.48
N SER A 129 13.83 -5.93 7.88
CA SER A 129 13.28 -6.50 9.11
C SER A 129 13.18 -8.04 9.07
N ILE A 130 13.09 -8.64 7.88
CA ILE A 130 13.15 -10.10 7.72
C ILE A 130 14.55 -10.60 8.04
N SER A 131 15.60 -9.92 7.54
CA SER A 131 17.00 -10.26 7.85
C SER A 131 17.32 -10.04 9.32
N GLU A 132 16.85 -8.94 9.92
CA GLU A 132 17.00 -8.68 11.36
C GLU A 132 16.39 -9.78 12.22
N ALA A 133 15.20 -10.26 11.86
CA ALA A 133 14.53 -11.35 12.56
C ALA A 133 15.25 -12.72 12.38
N ALA A 134 15.88 -12.93 11.21
CA ALA A 134 16.60 -14.16 10.88
C ALA A 134 18.03 -14.20 11.46
N ALA A 135 18.65 -13.07 11.74
CA ALA A 135 20.04 -12.92 12.18
C ALA A 135 20.39 -13.77 13.44
N PRO A 136 19.55 -13.88 14.50
CA PRO A 136 19.85 -14.71 15.65
C PRO A 136 20.02 -16.22 15.32
N HIS A 137 19.53 -16.65 14.15
CA HIS A 137 19.64 -18.02 13.65
C HIS A 137 20.79 -18.20 12.64
N GLY A 138 21.65 -17.18 12.45
CA GLY A 138 22.72 -17.20 11.45
C GLY A 138 22.21 -17.15 10.01
N LEU A 139 21.00 -16.65 9.80
CA LEU A 139 20.34 -16.53 8.49
C LEU A 139 20.09 -15.07 8.12
N TYR A 140 19.87 -14.82 6.84
CA TYR A 140 19.44 -13.52 6.33
C TYR A 140 18.53 -13.71 5.12
N TYR A 141 17.74 -12.68 4.79
CA TYR A 141 16.91 -12.66 3.59
C TYR A 141 17.77 -12.14 2.42
N ALA A 142 18.05 -13.01 1.45
CA ALA A 142 19.03 -12.77 0.41
C ALA A 142 18.70 -11.61 -0.57
N PRO A 143 17.44 -11.37 -1.01
CA PRO A 143 17.13 -10.19 -1.81
C PRO A 143 17.48 -8.90 -1.09
N ASP A 144 18.34 -8.08 -1.71
CA ASP A 144 18.96 -6.90 -1.12
C ASP A 144 18.79 -5.66 -2.02
N PRO A 145 17.55 -5.14 -2.20
CA PRO A 145 17.33 -3.92 -2.94
C PRO A 145 17.96 -2.72 -2.21
N SER A 146 18.42 -1.72 -2.95
CA SER A 146 19.01 -0.48 -2.37
C SER A 146 18.09 0.24 -1.39
N SER A 147 16.78 0.01 -1.48
CA SER A 147 15.75 0.54 -0.59
C SER A 147 15.36 -0.39 0.56
N GLN A 148 16.13 -1.45 0.87
CA GLN A 148 15.77 -2.50 1.84
C GLN A 148 15.34 -1.99 3.23
N ILE A 149 15.86 -0.84 3.66
CA ILE A 149 15.49 -0.20 4.92
C ILE A 149 14.08 0.40 4.91
N ALA A 150 13.52 0.64 3.74
CA ALA A 150 12.25 1.34 3.55
C ALA A 150 11.22 0.51 2.76
N CYS A 151 11.64 -0.25 1.75
CA CYS A 151 10.71 -1.02 0.91
C CYS A 151 10.01 -2.14 1.69
N SER A 152 8.81 -2.48 1.25
CA SER A 152 8.01 -3.57 1.82
C SER A 152 8.10 -4.82 0.96
N ILE A 153 8.04 -6.00 1.60
CA ILE A 153 8.15 -7.30 0.91
C ILE A 153 7.07 -7.49 -0.16
N GLY A 154 5.84 -7.01 0.10
CA GLY A 154 4.77 -7.09 -0.88
C GLY A 154 5.06 -6.26 -2.14
N GLY A 155 5.70 -5.09 -1.98
CA GLY A 155 6.18 -4.28 -3.09
C GLY A 155 7.28 -4.98 -3.88
N ASN A 156 8.26 -5.59 -3.18
CA ASN A 156 9.35 -6.31 -3.82
C ASN A 156 8.83 -7.47 -4.69
N VAL A 157 7.83 -8.22 -4.18
CA VAL A 157 7.20 -9.31 -4.94
C VAL A 157 6.43 -8.77 -6.15
N ALA A 158 5.67 -7.67 -5.98
CA ALA A 158 4.87 -7.08 -7.05
C ALA A 158 5.73 -6.50 -8.19
N GLU A 159 6.89 -5.94 -7.87
CA GLU A 159 7.82 -5.32 -8.83
C GLU A 159 8.91 -6.29 -9.31
N ASN A 160 8.97 -7.51 -8.76
CA ASN A 160 10.00 -8.51 -9.04
C ASN A 160 11.43 -7.97 -8.80
N SER A 161 11.63 -7.31 -7.66
CA SER A 161 12.88 -6.63 -7.27
C SER A 161 13.58 -7.29 -6.07
#